data_116f2771953aee6ce4981eb322c323c5
#
_entry.id   116f2771953aee6ce4981eb322c323c5
#
_cell.length_a   1.000
_cell.length_b   1.000
_cell.length_c   1.000
_cell.angle_alpha   90.00
_cell.angle_beta   90.00
_cell.angle_gamma   90.00
#
_symmetry.space_group_name_H-M   'P 1'
#
loop_
_entity.id
_entity.type
_entity.pdbx_description
1 polymer ?
#
loop_
_entity_poly.entity_id
_entity_poly.type
_entity_poly.pdbx_seq_one_letter_code
_entity_poly.pdbx_strand_id
1 'polypeptide(L)'
;MNPDPGQRIQGRELRARGKRTLARLLDAGGSVFADRGYHAARVDDIVKAAKTSHGTFYLYVSSKQDLFRAVAVEVAAEMVDLARDLPALDPDDATSDAALRDWLDRFATLYRRHGAFIRTWTEAEIADSEIGAIGNDLVTQFSRELARRVSTAAPDLDPVVTAFALVSMIERTNYLVESRRLRLDPAQAIATLAAVTMAALHGARST
;
A
#
# COMPACT_ATOMS: atom_id res chain seq x y z
N MET A 1 -36.72 -22.55 16.86
CA MET A 1 -36.71 -23.25 15.57
C MET A 1 -35.29 -23.06 14.96
N ASN A 2 -34.50 -24.13 14.97
CA ASN A 2 -33.11 -24.07 14.43
C ASN A 2 -33.21 -24.16 12.89
N PRO A 3 -32.58 -23.27 12.13
CA PRO A 3 -32.64 -23.30 10.67
C PRO A 3 -32.01 -24.60 10.15
N ASP A 4 -32.63 -25.16 9.12
CA ASP A 4 -32.24 -26.40 8.42
C ASP A 4 -30.77 -26.33 8.00
N PRO A 5 -29.96 -27.39 8.19
CA PRO A 5 -28.56 -27.47 7.75
C PRO A 5 -28.35 -27.11 6.29
N GLY A 6 -29.28 -27.40 5.38
CA GLY A 6 -29.24 -27.06 3.97
C GLY A 6 -29.30 -25.54 3.72
N GLN A 7 -30.14 -24.81 4.48
CA GLN A 7 -30.23 -23.35 4.40
C GLN A 7 -28.94 -22.64 4.91
N ARG A 8 -28.28 -23.24 5.92
CA ARG A 8 -26.99 -22.72 6.42
C ARG A 8 -25.88 -22.90 5.40
N ILE A 9 -25.82 -24.01 4.68
CA ILE A 9 -24.82 -24.27 3.64
C ILE A 9 -25.03 -23.32 2.46
N GLN A 10 -26.28 -23.19 1.96
CA GLN A 10 -26.61 -22.26 0.89
C GLN A 10 -26.30 -20.79 1.25
N GLY A 11 -26.64 -20.35 2.46
CA GLY A 11 -26.33 -18.99 2.94
C GLY A 11 -24.83 -18.73 3.05
N ARG A 12 -24.03 -19.75 3.38
CA ARG A 12 -22.57 -19.68 3.46
C ARG A 12 -21.92 -19.61 2.07
N GLU A 13 -22.44 -20.36 1.10
CA GLU A 13 -22.01 -20.35 -0.29
C GLU A 13 -22.36 -19.04 -0.99
N LEU A 14 -23.56 -18.50 -0.78
CA LEU A 14 -23.98 -17.21 -1.29
C LEU A 14 -23.10 -16.07 -0.77
N ARG A 15 -22.77 -16.08 0.53
CA ARG A 15 -21.83 -15.10 1.13
C ARG A 15 -20.41 -15.25 0.58
N ALA A 16 -19.92 -16.47 0.40
CA ALA A 16 -18.60 -16.72 -0.17
C ALA A 16 -18.52 -16.29 -1.65
N ARG A 17 -19.59 -16.51 -2.42
CA ARG A 17 -19.69 -16.05 -3.81
C ARG A 17 -19.74 -14.52 -3.90
N GLY A 18 -20.49 -13.88 -2.99
CA GLY A 18 -20.56 -12.42 -2.89
C GLY A 18 -19.21 -11.80 -2.59
N LYS A 19 -18.48 -12.33 -1.60
CA LYS A 19 -17.12 -11.87 -1.27
C LYS A 19 -16.15 -12.00 -2.46
N ARG A 20 -16.20 -13.13 -3.19
CA ARG A 20 -15.37 -13.31 -4.40
C ARG A 20 -15.73 -12.33 -5.50
N THR A 21 -16.99 -11.98 -5.67
CA THR A 21 -17.43 -11.01 -6.67
C THR A 21 -16.98 -9.61 -6.31
N LEU A 22 -17.10 -9.21 -5.05
CA LEU A 22 -16.59 -7.92 -4.56
C LEU A 22 -15.06 -7.84 -4.72
N ALA A 23 -14.30 -8.86 -4.33
CA ALA A 23 -12.85 -8.89 -4.51
C ALA A 23 -12.46 -8.70 -5.99
N ARG A 24 -13.15 -9.38 -6.94
CA ARG A 24 -12.90 -9.17 -8.37
C ARG A 24 -13.22 -7.74 -8.84
N LEU A 25 -14.24 -7.10 -8.26
CA LEU A 25 -14.55 -5.71 -8.57
C LEU A 25 -13.48 -4.76 -8.04
N LEU A 26 -12.95 -5.00 -6.84
CA LEU A 26 -11.85 -4.23 -6.25
C LEU A 26 -10.57 -4.38 -7.07
N ASP A 27 -10.16 -5.60 -7.40
CA ASP A 27 -8.99 -5.89 -8.25
C ASP A 27 -9.11 -5.23 -9.64
N ALA A 28 -10.27 -5.38 -10.28
CA ALA A 28 -10.51 -4.77 -11.59
C ALA A 28 -10.56 -3.24 -11.51
N GLY A 29 -11.18 -2.69 -10.47
CA GLY A 29 -11.21 -1.26 -10.20
C GLY A 29 -9.81 -0.69 -10.01
N GLY A 30 -9.01 -1.31 -9.15
CA GLY A 30 -7.62 -0.93 -8.92
C GLY A 30 -6.80 -0.90 -10.20
N SER A 31 -6.90 -1.95 -11.02
CA SER A 31 -6.21 -2.03 -12.32
C SER A 31 -6.67 -0.94 -13.29
N VAL A 32 -7.99 -0.73 -13.44
CA VAL A 32 -8.54 0.27 -14.37
C VAL A 32 -8.16 1.69 -13.92
N PHE A 33 -8.19 1.98 -12.62
CA PHE A 33 -7.75 3.26 -12.08
C PHE A 33 -6.25 3.48 -12.28
N ALA A 34 -5.44 2.45 -12.08
CA ALA A 34 -4.00 2.51 -12.30
C ALA A 34 -3.64 2.80 -13.78
N ASP A 35 -4.37 2.19 -14.73
CA ASP A 35 -4.09 2.29 -16.15
C ASP A 35 -4.59 3.59 -16.78
N ARG A 36 -5.78 4.08 -16.35
CA ARG A 36 -6.48 5.20 -16.99
C ARG A 36 -6.50 6.48 -16.17
N GLY A 37 -6.14 6.41 -14.90
CA GLY A 37 -6.38 7.46 -13.92
C GLY A 37 -7.84 7.48 -13.45
N TYR A 38 -8.09 8.14 -12.32
CA TYR A 38 -9.43 8.22 -11.71
C TYR A 38 -10.48 8.85 -12.64
N HIS A 39 -10.13 9.97 -13.29
CA HIS A 39 -11.10 10.75 -14.07
C HIS A 39 -11.53 10.05 -15.35
N ALA A 40 -10.59 9.44 -16.09
CA ALA A 40 -10.88 8.76 -17.36
C ALA A 40 -11.46 7.35 -17.19
N ALA A 41 -11.31 6.72 -16.03
CA ALA A 41 -11.87 5.41 -15.74
C ALA A 41 -13.41 5.45 -15.73
N ARG A 42 -14.05 4.47 -16.39
CA ARG A 42 -15.51 4.33 -16.48
C ARG A 42 -15.96 3.03 -15.85
N VAL A 43 -17.21 2.99 -15.35
CA VAL A 43 -17.81 1.75 -14.84
C VAL A 43 -17.85 0.66 -15.90
N ASP A 44 -18.03 1.01 -17.19
CA ASP A 44 -17.97 0.08 -18.32
C ASP A 44 -16.63 -0.68 -18.38
N ASP A 45 -15.52 0.02 -18.20
CA ASP A 45 -14.18 -0.56 -18.20
C ASP A 45 -14.01 -1.53 -17.03
N ILE A 46 -14.51 -1.14 -15.85
CA ILE A 46 -14.41 -1.93 -14.62
C ILE A 46 -15.22 -3.23 -14.73
N VAL A 47 -16.49 -3.14 -15.18
CA VAL A 47 -17.33 -4.36 -15.30
C VAL A 47 -16.81 -5.31 -16.35
N LYS A 48 -16.23 -4.77 -17.45
CA LYS A 48 -15.55 -5.56 -18.48
C LYS A 48 -14.31 -6.27 -17.92
N ALA A 49 -13.46 -5.56 -17.19
CA ALA A 49 -12.27 -6.14 -16.55
C ALA A 49 -12.64 -7.19 -15.50
N ALA A 50 -13.66 -6.92 -14.65
CA ALA A 50 -14.18 -7.83 -13.65
C ALA A 50 -14.99 -9.01 -14.22
N LYS A 51 -15.22 -9.04 -15.56
CA LYS A 51 -16.07 -10.05 -16.24
C LYS A 51 -17.44 -10.17 -15.56
N THR A 52 -18.12 -9.04 -15.36
CA THR A 52 -19.42 -8.96 -14.68
C THR A 52 -20.36 -7.99 -15.42
N SER A 53 -21.56 -7.77 -14.88
CA SER A 53 -22.54 -6.83 -15.44
C SER A 53 -22.65 -5.55 -14.61
N HIS A 54 -23.20 -4.48 -15.21
CA HIS A 54 -23.56 -3.25 -14.50
C HIS A 54 -24.49 -3.53 -13.30
N GLY A 55 -25.51 -4.38 -13.49
CA GLY A 55 -26.40 -4.75 -12.38
C GLY A 55 -25.63 -5.39 -11.21
N THR A 56 -24.65 -6.25 -11.52
CA THR A 56 -23.79 -6.84 -10.47
C THR A 56 -22.90 -5.78 -9.82
N PHE A 57 -22.35 -4.85 -10.59
CA PHE A 57 -21.56 -3.74 -10.03
C PHE A 57 -22.36 -2.96 -9.00
N TYR A 58 -23.54 -2.45 -9.39
CA TYR A 58 -24.38 -1.65 -8.52
C TYR A 58 -25.02 -2.41 -7.35
N LEU A 59 -24.98 -3.75 -7.38
CA LEU A 59 -25.38 -4.55 -6.23
C LEU A 59 -24.34 -4.48 -5.08
N TYR A 60 -23.06 -4.24 -5.39
CA TYR A 60 -21.95 -4.23 -4.42
C TYR A 60 -21.39 -2.85 -4.14
N VAL A 61 -21.50 -1.92 -5.10
CA VAL A 61 -20.85 -0.60 -5.05
C VAL A 61 -21.81 0.44 -5.63
N SER A 62 -22.03 1.53 -4.93
CA SER A 62 -23.01 2.56 -5.34
C SER A 62 -22.48 3.44 -6.48
N SER A 63 -21.18 3.63 -6.60
CA SER A 63 -20.56 4.51 -7.60
C SER A 63 -19.10 4.14 -7.90
N LYS A 64 -18.54 4.73 -8.95
CA LYS A 64 -17.11 4.66 -9.25
C LYS A 64 -16.27 5.20 -8.08
N GLN A 65 -16.73 6.25 -7.44
CA GLN A 65 -16.07 6.89 -6.30
C GLN A 65 -16.03 5.97 -5.09
N ASP A 66 -17.15 5.30 -4.77
CA ASP A 66 -17.20 4.32 -3.67
C ASP A 66 -16.27 3.13 -3.93
N LEU A 67 -16.16 2.66 -5.18
CA LEU A 67 -15.21 1.62 -5.54
C LEU A 67 -13.77 2.12 -5.34
N PHE A 68 -13.46 3.33 -5.77
CA PHE A 68 -12.13 3.91 -5.59
C PHE A 68 -11.74 4.00 -4.10
N ARG A 69 -12.66 4.49 -3.26
CA ARG A 69 -12.47 4.54 -1.80
C ARG A 69 -12.24 3.14 -1.22
N ALA A 70 -13.03 2.16 -1.65
CA ALA A 70 -12.89 0.79 -1.16
C ALA A 70 -11.51 0.20 -1.53
N VAL A 71 -11.02 0.43 -2.75
CA VAL A 71 -9.66 0.03 -3.17
C VAL A 71 -8.61 0.79 -2.35
N ALA A 72 -8.79 2.10 -2.12
CA ALA A 72 -7.86 2.90 -1.32
C ALA A 72 -7.73 2.39 0.11
N VAL A 73 -8.85 2.02 0.74
CA VAL A 73 -8.86 1.43 2.10
C VAL A 73 -8.12 0.09 2.13
N GLU A 74 -8.31 -0.76 1.12
CA GLU A 74 -7.64 -2.06 1.03
C GLU A 74 -6.12 -1.88 0.87
N VAL A 75 -5.69 -1.01 -0.04
CA VAL A 75 -4.26 -0.68 -0.24
C VAL A 75 -3.66 -0.05 1.02
N ALA A 76 -4.37 0.87 1.66
CA ALA A 76 -3.92 1.49 2.90
C ALA A 76 -3.74 0.46 4.03
N ALA A 77 -4.64 -0.51 4.14
CA ALA A 77 -4.52 -1.58 5.14
C ALA A 77 -3.27 -2.45 4.90
N GLU A 78 -3.00 -2.86 3.66
CA GLU A 78 -1.79 -3.62 3.31
C GLU A 78 -0.51 -2.83 3.64
N MET A 79 -0.50 -1.53 3.37
CA MET A 79 0.65 -0.67 3.69
C MET A 79 0.86 -0.47 5.20
N VAL A 80 -0.22 -0.30 5.96
CA VAL A 80 -0.15 -0.18 7.43
C VAL A 80 0.33 -1.48 8.06
N ASP A 81 -0.13 -2.63 7.57
CA ASP A 81 0.33 -3.93 8.05
C ASP A 81 1.82 -4.11 7.77
N LEU A 82 2.29 -3.73 6.57
CA LEU A 82 3.72 -3.74 6.25
C LEU A 82 4.52 -2.79 7.18
N ALA A 83 3.99 -1.61 7.51
CA ALA A 83 4.66 -0.69 8.43
C ALA A 83 4.80 -1.27 9.85
N ARG A 84 3.80 -2.00 10.33
CA ARG A 84 3.86 -2.69 11.64
C ARG A 84 4.92 -3.78 11.69
N ASP A 85 5.15 -4.43 10.55
CA ASP A 85 6.17 -5.47 10.38
C ASP A 85 7.59 -4.92 10.20
N LEU A 86 7.80 -3.60 10.27
CA LEU A 86 9.14 -3.02 10.17
C LEU A 86 10.04 -3.59 11.27
N PRO A 87 11.22 -4.17 10.94
CA PRO A 87 12.12 -4.75 11.91
C PRO A 87 12.70 -3.71 12.88
N ALA A 88 13.30 -4.16 13.95
CA ALA A 88 14.16 -3.30 14.75
C ALA A 88 15.32 -2.79 13.87
N LEU A 89 15.60 -1.49 13.95
CA LEU A 89 16.68 -0.84 13.20
C LEU A 89 17.85 -0.62 14.16
N ASP A 90 18.51 -1.70 14.60
CA ASP A 90 19.68 -1.61 15.49
C ASP A 90 20.95 -1.68 14.65
N PRO A 91 21.73 -0.58 14.56
CA PRO A 91 22.97 -0.58 13.79
C PRO A 91 24.07 -1.52 14.34
N ASP A 92 23.99 -1.91 15.60
CA ASP A 92 24.95 -2.81 16.25
C ASP A 92 24.55 -4.28 16.13
N ASP A 93 23.33 -4.58 15.67
CA ASP A 93 22.86 -5.94 15.41
C ASP A 93 23.11 -6.33 13.95
N ALA A 94 24.02 -7.29 13.74
CA ALA A 94 24.38 -7.80 12.41
C ALA A 94 23.17 -8.39 11.63
N THR A 95 22.06 -8.72 12.28
CA THR A 95 20.84 -9.23 11.64
C THR A 95 19.94 -8.13 11.13
N SER A 96 20.07 -6.90 11.63
CA SER A 96 19.22 -5.76 11.28
C SER A 96 19.28 -5.40 9.79
N ASP A 97 20.47 -5.45 9.17
CA ASP A 97 20.62 -5.15 7.73
C ASP A 97 19.86 -6.18 6.86
N ALA A 98 19.98 -7.45 7.18
CA ALA A 98 19.28 -8.51 6.46
C ALA A 98 17.76 -8.42 6.64
N ALA A 99 17.29 -8.14 7.85
CA ALA A 99 15.87 -7.96 8.15
C ALA A 99 15.29 -6.72 7.43
N LEU A 100 16.06 -5.62 7.37
CA LEU A 100 15.66 -4.41 6.65
C LEU A 100 15.59 -4.67 5.13
N ARG A 101 16.52 -5.43 4.55
CA ARG A 101 16.48 -5.81 3.12
C ARG A 101 15.24 -6.63 2.79
N ASP A 102 14.89 -7.62 3.62
CA ASP A 102 13.68 -8.42 3.45
C ASP A 102 12.42 -7.52 3.49
N TRP A 103 12.36 -6.62 4.45
CA TRP A 103 11.27 -5.66 4.56
C TRP A 103 11.18 -4.73 3.34
N LEU A 104 12.31 -4.21 2.84
CA LEU A 104 12.38 -3.37 1.64
C LEU A 104 11.96 -4.13 0.38
N ASP A 105 12.26 -5.43 0.26
CA ASP A 105 11.79 -6.26 -0.85
C ASP A 105 10.27 -6.46 -0.80
N ARG A 106 9.71 -6.67 0.39
CA ARG A 106 8.26 -6.71 0.61
C ARG A 106 7.61 -5.37 0.25
N PHE A 107 8.22 -4.25 0.64
CA PHE A 107 7.76 -2.91 0.24
C PHE A 107 7.80 -2.74 -1.28
N ALA A 108 8.89 -3.10 -1.93
CA ALA A 108 9.02 -3.04 -3.40
C ALA A 108 7.97 -3.91 -4.10
N THR A 109 7.67 -5.09 -3.54
CA THR A 109 6.63 -5.99 -4.07
C THR A 109 5.24 -5.37 -3.95
N LEU A 110 4.91 -4.78 -2.81
CA LEU A 110 3.65 -4.06 -2.60
C LEU A 110 3.57 -2.84 -3.53
N TYR A 111 4.65 -2.09 -3.67
CA TYR A 111 4.72 -0.92 -4.56
C TYR A 111 4.56 -1.30 -6.04
N ARG A 112 5.13 -2.43 -6.51
CA ARG A 112 4.89 -2.96 -7.86
C ARG A 112 3.41 -3.27 -8.10
N ARG A 113 2.73 -3.81 -7.10
CA ARG A 113 1.31 -4.18 -7.20
C ARG A 113 0.40 -2.96 -7.20
N HIS A 114 0.66 -1.96 -6.36
CA HIS A 114 -0.25 -0.87 -6.08
C HIS A 114 0.27 0.52 -6.47
N GLY A 115 1.54 0.67 -6.85
CA GLY A 115 2.17 1.97 -7.07
C GLY A 115 1.48 2.82 -8.15
N ALA A 116 0.94 2.19 -9.20
CA ALA A 116 0.17 2.92 -10.21
C ALA A 116 -1.16 3.46 -9.63
N PHE A 117 -1.84 2.67 -8.79
CA PHE A 117 -3.03 3.11 -8.07
C PHE A 117 -2.70 4.21 -7.05
N ILE A 118 -1.61 4.05 -6.29
CA ILE A 118 -1.15 5.06 -5.30
C ILE A 118 -0.92 6.41 -5.98
N ARG A 119 -0.30 6.45 -7.16
CA ARG A 119 -0.13 7.69 -7.93
C ARG A 119 -1.47 8.31 -8.34
N THR A 120 -2.38 7.48 -8.87
CA THR A 120 -3.74 7.92 -9.22
C THR A 120 -4.49 8.44 -7.99
N TRP A 121 -4.25 7.85 -6.84
CA TRP A 121 -4.82 8.30 -5.57
C TRP A 121 -4.33 9.70 -5.20
N THR A 122 -3.02 9.96 -5.26
CA THR A 122 -2.45 11.30 -5.01
C THR A 122 -3.06 12.37 -5.93
N GLU A 123 -3.35 12.03 -7.21
CA GLU A 123 -4.03 12.92 -8.13
C GLU A 123 -5.51 13.14 -7.76
N ALA A 124 -6.19 12.12 -7.27
CA ALA A 124 -7.60 12.17 -6.88
C ALA A 124 -7.83 12.91 -5.54
N GLU A 125 -6.86 12.89 -4.62
CA GLU A 125 -6.92 13.62 -3.33
C GLU A 125 -7.19 15.10 -3.51
N ILE A 126 -6.68 15.70 -4.59
CA ILE A 126 -6.87 17.12 -4.91
C ILE A 126 -8.37 17.45 -5.16
N ALA A 127 -9.15 16.46 -5.59
CA ALA A 127 -10.55 16.63 -5.98
C ALA A 127 -11.57 16.14 -4.92
N ASP A 128 -11.15 15.30 -3.97
CA ASP A 128 -12.04 14.65 -3.00
C ASP A 128 -11.44 14.62 -1.59
N SER A 129 -12.03 15.36 -0.67
CA SER A 129 -11.54 15.49 0.72
C SER A 129 -11.61 14.18 1.54
N GLU A 130 -12.52 13.25 1.22
CA GLU A 130 -12.61 11.97 1.93
C GLU A 130 -11.52 11.01 1.46
N ILE A 131 -11.19 11.02 0.17
CA ILE A 131 -10.07 10.28 -0.40
C ILE A 131 -8.76 10.82 0.18
N GLY A 132 -8.62 12.14 0.29
CA GLY A 132 -7.49 12.80 0.93
C GLY A 132 -7.33 12.43 2.39
N ALA A 133 -8.41 12.32 3.15
CA ALA A 133 -8.38 11.90 4.55
C ALA A 133 -7.80 10.48 4.71
N ILE A 134 -8.20 9.53 3.85
CA ILE A 134 -7.65 8.15 3.88
C ILE A 134 -6.13 8.17 3.63
N GLY A 135 -5.66 9.00 2.65
CA GLY A 135 -4.24 9.15 2.35
C GLY A 135 -3.45 9.75 3.50
N ASN A 136 -3.97 10.81 4.10
CA ASN A 136 -3.35 11.44 5.26
C ASN A 136 -3.25 10.49 6.46
N ASP A 137 -4.30 9.71 6.73
CA ASP A 137 -4.30 8.70 7.79
C ASP A 137 -3.25 7.61 7.53
N LEU A 138 -3.14 7.14 6.29
CA LEU A 138 -2.12 6.17 5.87
C LEU A 138 -0.71 6.72 6.12
N VAL A 139 -0.40 7.90 5.58
CA VAL A 139 0.92 8.54 5.73
C VAL A 139 1.24 8.74 7.21
N THR A 140 0.26 9.19 8.00
CA THR A 140 0.42 9.41 9.44
C THR A 140 0.72 8.11 10.18
N GLN A 141 -0.02 7.04 9.90
CA GLN A 141 0.20 5.74 10.56
C GLN A 141 1.54 5.13 10.16
N PHE A 142 1.87 5.16 8.86
CA PHE A 142 3.14 4.64 8.35
C PHE A 142 4.33 5.41 8.96
N SER A 143 4.29 6.74 8.94
CA SER A 143 5.35 7.59 9.49
C SER A 143 5.50 7.41 11.00
N ARG A 144 4.40 7.18 11.74
CA ARG A 144 4.44 6.93 13.20
C ARG A 144 5.18 5.63 13.53
N GLU A 145 4.91 4.54 12.79
CA GLU A 145 5.61 3.27 13.01
C GLU A 145 7.10 3.41 12.71
N LEU A 146 7.46 4.09 11.63
CA LEU A 146 8.86 4.34 11.29
C LEU A 146 9.54 5.26 12.31
N ALA A 147 8.89 6.35 12.73
CA ALA A 147 9.40 7.26 13.75
C ALA A 147 9.69 6.54 15.08
N ARG A 148 8.81 5.61 15.46
CA ARG A 148 9.02 4.78 16.66
C ARG A 148 10.28 3.92 16.58
N ARG A 149 10.59 3.38 15.41
CA ARG A 149 11.85 2.61 15.18
C ARG A 149 13.06 3.52 15.19
N VAL A 150 12.97 4.67 14.52
CA VAL A 150 14.04 5.68 14.48
C VAL A 150 14.37 6.19 15.87
N SER A 151 13.37 6.52 16.71
CA SER A 151 13.60 7.03 18.07
C SER A 151 14.38 6.06 18.95
N THR A 152 14.27 4.75 18.71
CA THR A 152 15.05 3.73 19.41
C THR A 152 16.45 3.56 18.82
N ALA A 153 16.56 3.60 17.49
CA ALA A 153 17.80 3.36 16.76
C ALA A 153 18.76 4.55 16.81
N ALA A 154 18.23 5.77 16.73
CA ALA A 154 18.99 7.02 16.67
C ALA A 154 18.28 8.13 17.49
N PRO A 155 18.42 8.12 18.82
CA PRO A 155 17.71 9.03 19.73
C PRO A 155 18.08 10.50 19.55
N ASP A 156 19.22 10.81 18.95
CA ASP A 156 19.70 12.17 18.71
C ASP A 156 19.10 12.83 17.45
N LEU A 157 18.39 12.04 16.61
CA LEU A 157 17.67 12.56 15.46
C LEU A 157 16.21 12.88 15.80
N ASP A 158 15.67 13.91 15.16
CA ASP A 158 14.21 14.10 15.16
C ASP A 158 13.53 12.91 14.48
N PRO A 159 12.74 12.10 15.22
CA PRO A 159 12.22 10.85 14.69
C PRO A 159 11.19 11.06 13.57
N VAL A 160 10.46 12.17 13.58
CA VAL A 160 9.42 12.48 12.59
C VAL A 160 10.08 12.91 11.27
N VAL A 161 11.00 13.85 11.34
CA VAL A 161 11.74 14.34 10.15
C VAL A 161 12.52 13.19 9.51
N THR A 162 13.19 12.37 10.32
CA THR A 162 13.95 11.21 9.82
C THR A 162 13.03 10.18 9.18
N ALA A 163 11.88 9.88 9.78
CA ALA A 163 10.91 8.97 9.19
C ALA A 163 10.42 9.46 7.82
N PHE A 164 10.10 10.75 7.69
CA PHE A 164 9.70 11.34 6.41
C PHE A 164 10.82 11.28 5.36
N ALA A 165 12.06 11.54 5.75
CA ALA A 165 13.21 11.44 4.84
C ALA A 165 13.39 10.01 4.32
N LEU A 166 13.33 9.01 5.21
CA LEU A 166 13.45 7.59 4.86
C LEU A 166 12.29 7.13 3.96
N VAL A 167 11.04 7.46 4.30
CA VAL A 167 9.87 7.13 3.47
C VAL A 167 9.99 7.74 2.08
N SER A 168 10.37 9.01 1.99
CA SER A 168 10.55 9.70 0.71
C SER A 168 11.64 9.06 -0.14
N MET A 169 12.76 8.66 0.48
CA MET A 169 13.85 7.96 -0.21
C MET A 169 13.38 6.60 -0.73
N ILE A 170 12.70 5.80 0.11
CA ILE A 170 12.22 4.47 -0.25
C ILE A 170 11.18 4.57 -1.37
N GLU A 171 10.16 5.43 -1.21
CA GLU A 171 9.11 5.62 -2.20
C GLU A 171 9.68 6.07 -3.54
N ARG A 172 10.50 7.13 -3.53
CA ARG A 172 11.07 7.69 -4.76
C ARG A 172 11.96 6.72 -5.49
N THR A 173 12.75 5.92 -4.79
CA THR A 173 13.59 4.89 -5.40
C THR A 173 12.72 3.82 -6.07
N ASN A 174 11.69 3.32 -5.39
CA ASN A 174 10.76 2.35 -5.97
C ASN A 174 10.02 2.92 -7.19
N TYR A 175 9.59 4.18 -7.14
CA TYR A 175 9.01 4.85 -8.30
C TYR A 175 9.95 4.87 -9.51
N LEU A 176 11.23 5.20 -9.30
CA LEU A 176 12.22 5.28 -10.38
C LEU A 176 12.54 3.89 -10.96
N VAL A 177 12.62 2.86 -10.12
CA VAL A 177 12.80 1.47 -10.54
C VAL A 177 11.61 1.02 -11.40
N GLU A 178 10.37 1.19 -10.91
CA GLU A 178 9.17 0.71 -11.59
C GLU A 178 8.82 1.51 -12.85
N SER A 179 9.06 2.82 -12.86
CA SER A 179 8.81 3.67 -14.02
C SER A 179 9.81 3.44 -15.16
N ARG A 180 10.87 2.67 -14.91
CA ARG A 180 11.99 2.41 -15.85
C ARG A 180 12.63 3.68 -16.42
N ARG A 181 12.42 4.84 -15.78
CA ARG A 181 13.05 6.10 -16.16
C ARG A 181 14.57 6.07 -15.97
N LEU A 182 15.01 5.33 -14.96
CA LEU A 182 16.40 4.97 -14.75
C LEU A 182 16.55 3.44 -14.83
N ARG A 183 17.65 2.99 -15.43
CA ARG A 183 17.97 1.54 -15.49
C ARG A 183 18.63 1.13 -14.18
N LEU A 184 17.83 1.08 -13.11
CA LEU A 184 18.28 0.62 -11.80
C LEU A 184 18.00 -0.88 -11.68
N ASP A 185 18.98 -1.61 -11.16
CA ASP A 185 18.79 -2.99 -10.74
C ASP A 185 17.98 -3.00 -9.43
N PRO A 186 16.81 -3.67 -9.37
CA PRO A 186 15.98 -3.71 -8.17
C PRO A 186 16.71 -4.27 -6.93
N ALA A 187 17.50 -5.32 -7.10
CA ALA A 187 18.23 -5.94 -5.99
C ALA A 187 19.32 -5.00 -5.45
N GLN A 188 20.04 -4.31 -6.35
CA GLN A 188 21.03 -3.31 -5.97
C GLN A 188 20.37 -2.09 -5.31
N ALA A 189 19.20 -1.65 -5.76
CA ALA A 189 18.45 -0.57 -5.14
C ALA A 189 18.08 -0.91 -3.69
N ILE A 190 17.54 -2.11 -3.44
CA ILE A 190 17.21 -2.60 -2.09
C ILE A 190 18.46 -2.63 -1.21
N ALA A 191 19.56 -3.21 -1.70
CA ALA A 191 20.81 -3.31 -0.95
C ALA A 191 21.36 -1.91 -0.58
N THR A 192 21.28 -0.97 -1.53
CA THR A 192 21.75 0.41 -1.30
C THR A 192 20.85 1.16 -0.32
N LEU A 193 19.52 1.03 -0.45
CA LEU A 193 18.57 1.64 0.48
C LEU A 193 18.80 1.14 1.92
N ALA A 194 19.01 -0.15 2.12
CA ALA A 194 19.30 -0.71 3.43
C ALA A 194 20.63 -0.13 3.98
N ALA A 195 21.69 -0.17 3.20
CA ALA A 195 23.00 0.34 3.61
C ALA A 195 22.97 1.84 3.97
N VAL A 196 22.31 2.67 3.17
CA VAL A 196 22.16 4.11 3.43
C VAL A 196 21.35 4.35 4.71
N THR A 197 20.25 3.61 4.90
CA THR A 197 19.42 3.71 6.10
C THR A 197 20.21 3.36 7.36
N MET A 198 20.91 2.21 7.36
CA MET A 198 21.70 1.77 8.51
C MET A 198 22.87 2.71 8.79
N ALA A 199 23.56 3.20 7.74
CA ALA A 199 24.65 4.16 7.91
C ALA A 199 24.18 5.48 8.52
N ALA A 200 23.01 6.02 8.10
CA ALA A 200 22.44 7.23 8.65
C ALA A 200 22.12 7.08 10.16
N LEU A 201 21.54 5.94 10.55
CA LEU A 201 21.21 5.64 11.94
C LEU A 201 22.43 5.41 12.82
N HIS A 202 23.48 4.76 12.27
CA HIS A 202 24.75 4.53 12.98
C HIS A 202 25.52 5.85 13.19
N GLY A 203 25.63 6.67 12.15
CA GLY A 203 26.33 7.97 12.23
C GLY A 203 25.75 8.92 13.28
N ALA A 204 24.44 8.86 13.49
CA ALA A 204 23.76 9.70 14.47
C ALA A 204 24.03 9.31 15.94
N ARG A 205 24.47 8.06 16.21
CA ARG A 205 24.86 7.62 17.56
C ARG A 205 26.30 8.00 17.94
N SER A 206 27.09 8.41 16.96
CA SER A 206 28.54 8.64 17.11
C SER A 206 28.86 10.14 17.32
N THR A 207 27.83 11.01 17.36
CA THR A 207 27.96 12.47 17.54
C THR A 207 27.53 12.87 18.93
#